data_7a1099132417ba6fecd6683b06572349
#
_entry.id   7a1099132417ba6fecd6683b06572349
#
_cell.length_a   1.000
_cell.length_b   1.000
_cell.length_c   1.000
_cell.angle_alpha   90.00
_cell.angle_beta   90.00
_cell.angle_gamma   90.00
#
_symmetry.space_group_name_H-M   'P 1'
#
loop_
_entity.id
_entity.type
_entity.pdbx_description
1 polymer ?
#
loop_
_entity_poly.entity_id
_entity_poly.type
_entity_poly.pdbx_seq_one_letter_code
_entity_poly.pdbx_strand_id
1 'polypeptide(L)'
;MDSWSKNFELLIKSRTPLIWIRTKEEERLYKVIYQSCKKLNIRRLVSWDCVNGIKGVLNENGKFSNNPLGVLNWIKEQRSELPTILLVRDFHKFYDDPSISRTLKELSSLLRETKNNLILSSHILPSSEELDDLITIINLPLPDVSELTALIKKIAFNTCLLYTSPSPRD
;
A
#
# COMPACT_ATOMS: atom_id res chain seq x y z
N MET A 1 2.34 -9.44 -14.42
CA MET A 1 2.78 -8.52 -13.36
C MET A 1 3.56 -7.32 -13.84
N ASP A 2 4.47 -7.47 -14.78
CA ASP A 2 5.31 -6.34 -15.27
C ASP A 2 4.53 -5.15 -15.82
N SER A 3 3.42 -5.37 -16.52
CA SER A 3 2.58 -4.30 -17.07
C SER A 3 1.92 -3.47 -15.95
N TRP A 4 1.41 -4.12 -14.91
CA TRP A 4 0.80 -3.44 -13.78
C TRP A 4 1.83 -2.63 -12.99
N SER A 5 2.99 -3.22 -12.69
CA SER A 5 4.07 -2.52 -11.98
C SER A 5 4.54 -1.29 -12.75
N LYS A 6 4.68 -1.39 -14.07
CA LYS A 6 5.01 -0.24 -14.93
C LYS A 6 3.95 0.86 -14.86
N ASN A 7 2.66 0.49 -14.93
CA ASN A 7 1.57 1.46 -14.81
C ASN A 7 1.58 2.14 -13.43
N PHE A 8 1.74 1.37 -12.35
CA PHE A 8 1.88 1.91 -11.00
C PHE A 8 3.09 2.85 -10.88
N GLU A 9 4.25 2.45 -11.39
CA GLU A 9 5.46 3.29 -11.40
C GLU A 9 5.25 4.59 -12.19
N LEU A 10 4.47 4.57 -13.29
CA LEU A 10 4.08 5.76 -14.03
C LEU A 10 3.19 6.69 -13.22
N LEU A 11 2.18 6.16 -12.51
CA LEU A 11 1.31 6.94 -11.64
C LEU A 11 2.12 7.65 -10.54
N ILE A 12 3.09 6.98 -9.94
CA ILE A 12 3.97 7.59 -8.95
C ILE A 12 4.83 8.69 -9.58
N LYS A 13 5.44 8.44 -10.74
CA LYS A 13 6.26 9.43 -11.46
C LYS A 13 5.46 10.66 -11.91
N SER A 14 4.22 10.47 -12.32
CA SER A 14 3.30 11.56 -12.70
C SER A 14 2.73 12.34 -11.51
N ARG A 15 3.15 11.99 -10.29
CA ARG A 15 2.67 12.60 -9.04
C ARG A 15 1.15 12.50 -8.88
N THR A 16 0.58 11.36 -9.26
CA THR A 16 -0.83 11.08 -8.98
C THR A 16 -1.03 11.07 -7.47
N PRO A 17 -1.81 12.00 -6.90
CA PRO A 17 -1.80 12.23 -5.45
C PRO A 17 -2.48 11.12 -4.67
N LEU A 18 -3.65 10.69 -5.14
CA LEU A 18 -4.49 9.70 -4.50
C LEU A 18 -4.70 8.51 -5.43
N ILE A 19 -4.27 7.33 -4.99
CA ILE A 19 -4.41 6.09 -5.75
C ILE A 19 -5.19 5.10 -4.89
N TRP A 20 -6.29 4.57 -5.42
CA TRP A 20 -7.03 3.49 -4.79
C TRP A 20 -6.70 2.16 -5.46
N ILE A 21 -6.21 1.21 -4.70
CA ILE A 21 -5.88 -0.12 -5.20
C ILE A 21 -6.88 -1.13 -4.67
N ARG A 22 -7.69 -1.66 -5.57
CA ARG A 22 -8.63 -2.73 -5.22
C ARG A 22 -7.92 -4.08 -5.19
N THR A 23 -7.91 -4.71 -4.02
CA THR A 23 -7.34 -6.05 -3.83
C THR A 23 -7.83 -6.69 -2.53
N LYS A 24 -7.79 -8.03 -2.49
CA LYS A 24 -7.91 -8.83 -1.25
C LYS A 24 -6.54 -9.30 -0.74
N GLU A 25 -5.48 -9.09 -1.53
CA GLU A 25 -4.14 -9.64 -1.29
C GLU A 25 -3.20 -8.56 -0.76
N GLU A 26 -3.40 -8.12 0.47
CA GLU A 26 -2.67 -6.99 1.07
C GLU A 26 -1.17 -7.22 1.14
N GLU A 27 -0.75 -8.42 1.53
CA GLU A 27 0.68 -8.74 1.65
C GLU A 27 1.37 -8.77 0.28
N ARG A 28 0.66 -9.23 -0.75
CA ARG A 28 1.18 -9.20 -2.12
C ARG A 28 1.25 -7.77 -2.61
N LEU A 29 0.22 -6.95 -2.35
CA LEU A 29 0.23 -5.52 -2.66
C LEU A 29 1.43 -4.83 -2.03
N TYR A 30 1.65 -5.03 -0.73
CA TYR A 30 2.78 -4.43 -0.03
C TYR A 30 4.13 -4.80 -0.68
N LYS A 31 4.33 -6.08 -1.01
CA LYS A 31 5.56 -6.56 -1.68
C LYS A 31 5.78 -5.90 -3.04
N VAL A 32 4.72 -5.76 -3.84
CA VAL A 32 4.81 -5.14 -5.17
C VAL A 32 5.13 -3.66 -5.06
N ILE A 33 4.45 -2.93 -4.16
CA ILE A 33 4.75 -1.52 -3.90
C ILE A 33 6.19 -1.35 -3.41
N TYR A 34 6.64 -2.20 -2.48
CA TYR A 34 8.01 -2.15 -1.97
C TYR A 34 9.07 -2.37 -3.07
N GLN A 35 8.82 -3.29 -3.99
CA GLN A 35 9.71 -3.51 -5.15
C GLN A 35 9.73 -2.29 -6.08
N SER A 36 8.57 -1.68 -6.35
CA SER A 36 8.49 -0.46 -7.15
C SER A 36 9.19 0.71 -6.47
N CYS A 37 9.07 0.85 -5.15
CA CYS A 37 9.81 1.86 -4.37
C CYS A 37 11.33 1.71 -4.55
N LYS A 38 11.85 0.49 -4.50
CA LYS A 38 13.28 0.23 -4.75
C LYS A 38 13.71 0.66 -6.15
N LYS A 39 12.94 0.33 -7.18
CA LYS A 39 13.21 0.73 -8.56
C LYS A 39 13.18 2.25 -8.76
N LEU A 40 12.29 2.94 -8.05
CA LEU A 40 12.10 4.38 -8.15
C LEU A 40 13.01 5.19 -7.19
N ASN A 41 13.89 4.53 -6.44
CA ASN A 41 14.70 5.15 -5.38
C ASN A 41 13.86 5.90 -4.32
N ILE A 42 12.63 5.45 -4.09
CA ILE A 42 11.79 5.95 -3.01
C ILE A 42 12.20 5.24 -1.72
N ARG A 43 12.72 6.00 -0.78
CA ARG A 43 13.31 5.44 0.43
C ARG A 43 12.30 5.21 1.56
N ARG A 44 11.10 5.82 1.47
CA ARG A 44 10.15 5.81 2.58
C ARG A 44 8.81 5.23 2.14
N LEU A 45 8.62 3.94 2.41
CA LEU A 45 7.31 3.28 2.34
C LEU A 45 6.78 3.13 3.76
N VAL A 46 5.66 3.76 4.02
CA VAL A 46 4.95 3.74 5.30
C VAL A 46 3.63 3.03 5.09
N SER A 47 3.26 2.15 6.00
CA SER A 47 1.93 1.52 5.98
C SER A 47 1.16 1.86 7.25
N TRP A 48 -0.14 1.88 7.14
CA TRP A 48 -1.05 2.06 8.25
C TRP A 48 -2.22 1.08 8.16
N ASP A 49 -2.62 0.56 9.29
CA ASP A 49 -3.89 -0.13 9.49
C ASP A 49 -4.51 0.31 10.83
N CYS A 50 -5.82 0.13 10.98
CA CYS A 50 -6.55 0.64 12.14
C CYS A 50 -6.11 -0.01 13.47
N VAL A 51 -5.59 -1.22 13.44
CA VAL A 51 -5.18 -1.96 14.64
C VAL A 51 -3.76 -1.60 15.06
N ASN A 52 -2.83 -1.64 14.10
CA ASN A 52 -1.41 -1.50 14.38
C ASN A 52 -0.90 -0.04 14.26
N GLY A 53 -1.70 0.87 13.69
CA GLY A 53 -1.25 2.23 13.41
C GLY A 53 -0.16 2.29 12.36
N ILE A 54 0.68 3.32 12.40
CA ILE A 54 1.79 3.52 11.46
C ILE A 54 2.88 2.46 11.67
N LYS A 55 3.41 1.95 10.55
CA LYS A 55 4.59 1.09 10.47
C LYS A 55 5.56 1.60 9.41
N GLY A 56 6.85 1.43 9.65
CA GLY A 56 7.91 1.85 8.71
C GLY A 56 8.49 3.23 8.97
N VAL A 57 8.19 3.82 10.12
CA VAL A 57 8.76 5.09 10.58
C VAL A 57 9.40 4.92 11.93
N LEU A 58 10.67 5.29 12.04
CA LEU A 58 11.39 5.23 13.31
C LEU A 58 10.71 6.13 14.34
N ASN A 59 10.52 5.63 15.58
CA ASN A 59 9.88 6.31 16.70
C ASN A 59 8.40 6.69 16.52
N GLU A 60 7.75 6.26 15.44
CA GLU A 60 6.33 6.53 15.19
C GLU A 60 5.49 5.27 15.01
N ASN A 61 6.11 4.10 15.08
CA ASN A 61 5.40 2.83 14.96
C ASN A 61 4.30 2.72 16.02
N GLY A 62 3.11 2.32 15.60
CA GLY A 62 1.93 2.20 16.45
C GLY A 62 1.12 3.50 16.66
N LYS A 63 1.65 4.67 16.28
CA LYS A 63 0.88 5.91 16.34
C LYS A 63 -0.35 5.85 15.42
N PHE A 64 -1.37 6.57 15.78
CA PHE A 64 -2.64 6.69 15.06
C PHE A 64 -3.39 5.35 14.88
N SER A 65 -3.19 4.37 15.77
CA SER A 65 -4.09 3.21 15.82
C SER A 65 -5.54 3.70 16.01
N ASN A 66 -6.46 3.12 15.27
CA ASN A 66 -7.88 3.53 15.22
C ASN A 66 -8.11 5.04 14.94
N ASN A 67 -7.17 5.71 14.30
CA ASN A 67 -7.26 7.13 13.98
C ASN A 67 -6.88 7.41 12.51
N PRO A 68 -7.81 7.17 11.57
CA PRO A 68 -7.56 7.38 10.14
C PRO A 68 -7.30 8.86 9.80
N LEU A 69 -8.00 9.78 10.46
CA LEU A 69 -7.80 11.22 10.27
C LEU A 69 -6.40 11.64 10.71
N GLY A 70 -5.92 11.07 11.83
CA GLY A 70 -4.58 11.34 12.34
C GLY A 70 -3.48 10.94 11.34
N VAL A 71 -3.59 9.78 10.69
CA VAL A 71 -2.60 9.35 9.70
C VAL A 71 -2.68 10.17 8.40
N LEU A 72 -3.87 10.61 7.99
CA LEU A 72 -4.01 11.52 6.83
C LEU A 72 -3.39 12.89 7.12
N ASN A 73 -3.56 13.42 8.32
CA ASN A 73 -2.89 14.66 8.73
C ASN A 73 -1.38 14.46 8.85
N TRP A 74 -0.93 13.31 9.31
CA TRP A 74 0.49 12.98 9.37
C TRP A 74 1.17 13.08 8.00
N ILE A 75 0.60 12.50 6.93
CA ILE A 75 1.19 12.60 5.58
C ILE A 75 1.16 14.04 5.05
N LYS A 76 0.17 14.83 5.43
CA LYS A 76 0.04 16.25 5.09
C LYS A 76 1.23 17.07 5.62
N GLU A 77 1.75 16.71 6.78
CA GLU A 77 2.86 17.39 7.45
C GLU A 77 4.23 16.93 6.95
N GLN A 78 4.29 15.80 6.23
CA GLN A 78 5.56 15.27 5.71
C GLN A 78 6.09 16.12 4.56
N ARG A 79 6.98 17.07 4.89
CA ARG A 79 7.66 17.94 3.92
C ARG A 79 9.12 17.56 3.72
N SER A 80 9.47 16.29 3.94
CA SER A 80 10.82 15.78 3.75
C SER A 80 11.23 15.85 2.28
N GLU A 81 12.52 16.05 2.03
CA GLU A 81 13.10 15.90 0.68
C GLU A 81 12.98 14.47 0.14
N LEU A 82 12.78 13.50 1.02
CA LEU A 82 12.61 12.09 0.67
C LEU A 82 11.15 11.81 0.31
N PRO A 83 10.89 11.35 -0.92
CA PRO A 83 9.55 10.93 -1.32
C PRO A 83 9.01 9.85 -0.38
N THR A 84 7.78 10.05 0.07
CA THR A 84 7.08 9.13 0.97
C THR A 84 5.86 8.56 0.28
N ILE A 85 5.71 7.24 0.32
CA ILE A 85 4.47 6.56 -0.03
C ILE A 85 3.81 6.11 1.26
N LEU A 86 2.59 6.56 1.50
CA LEU A 86 1.74 6.09 2.58
C LEU A 86 0.71 5.11 2.03
N LEU A 87 0.75 3.86 2.47
CA LEU A 87 -0.24 2.83 2.17
C LEU A 87 -1.20 2.70 3.36
N VAL A 88 -2.46 3.06 3.15
CA VAL A 88 -3.54 2.91 4.14
C VAL A 88 -4.41 1.74 3.77
N ARG A 89 -4.51 0.76 4.68
CA ARG A 89 -5.24 -0.49 4.47
C ARG A 89 -6.68 -0.38 4.96
N ASP A 90 -7.58 -1.17 4.35
CA ASP A 90 -9.01 -1.25 4.70
C ASP A 90 -9.75 0.10 4.77
N PHE A 91 -9.32 1.05 3.95
CA PHE A 91 -9.80 2.43 4.01
C PHE A 91 -11.29 2.60 3.71
N HIS A 92 -11.91 1.64 3.03
CA HIS A 92 -13.34 1.65 2.74
C HIS A 92 -14.25 1.78 3.97
N LYS A 93 -13.73 1.42 5.15
CA LYS A 93 -14.46 1.54 6.42
C LYS A 93 -14.58 2.97 6.95
N PHE A 94 -13.78 3.88 6.44
CA PHE A 94 -13.67 5.26 6.90
C PHE A 94 -14.10 6.29 5.86
N TYR A 95 -14.45 5.83 4.67
CA TYR A 95 -14.63 6.68 3.49
C TYR A 95 -15.84 7.62 3.59
N ASP A 96 -16.89 7.20 4.30
CA ASP A 96 -18.14 7.97 4.44
C ASP A 96 -18.07 9.08 5.51
N ASP A 97 -16.93 9.21 6.21
CA ASP A 97 -16.75 10.28 7.20
C ASP A 97 -16.51 11.61 6.49
N PRO A 98 -17.33 12.66 6.76
CA PRO A 98 -17.18 13.97 6.14
C PRO A 98 -15.80 14.60 6.37
N SER A 99 -15.20 14.37 7.54
CA SER A 99 -13.86 14.91 7.88
C SER A 99 -12.78 14.22 7.02
N ILE A 100 -12.94 12.93 6.78
CA ILE A 100 -12.07 12.15 5.90
C ILE A 100 -12.18 12.64 4.45
N SER A 101 -13.42 12.75 3.93
CA SER A 101 -13.66 13.25 2.57
C SER A 101 -13.06 14.63 2.37
N ARG A 102 -13.26 15.54 3.32
CA ARG A 102 -12.67 16.88 3.27
C ARG A 102 -11.16 16.83 3.27
N THR A 103 -10.56 16.01 4.13
CA THR A 103 -9.10 15.86 4.22
C THR A 103 -8.51 15.28 2.93
N LEU A 104 -9.17 14.31 2.29
CA LEU A 104 -8.74 13.75 1.01
C LEU A 104 -8.75 14.81 -0.11
N LYS A 105 -9.76 15.68 -0.17
CA LYS A 105 -9.81 16.81 -1.10
C LYS A 105 -8.60 17.75 -0.92
N GLU A 106 -8.27 18.09 0.30
CA GLU A 106 -7.09 18.92 0.61
C GLU A 106 -5.79 18.22 0.23
N LEU A 107 -5.66 16.93 0.57
CA LEU A 107 -4.50 16.13 0.22
C LEU A 107 -4.31 15.98 -1.28
N SER A 108 -5.39 15.88 -2.07
CA SER A 108 -5.29 15.77 -3.52
C SER A 108 -4.55 16.94 -4.17
N SER A 109 -4.73 18.15 -3.64
CA SER A 109 -4.03 19.36 -4.10
C SER A 109 -2.60 19.41 -3.56
N LEU A 110 -2.43 19.18 -2.26
CA LEU A 110 -1.15 19.30 -1.57
C LEU A 110 -0.12 18.25 -2.03
N LEU A 111 -0.55 17.01 -2.25
CA LEU A 111 0.34 15.93 -2.67
C LEU A 111 0.84 16.09 -4.12
N ARG A 112 0.15 16.87 -4.97
CA ARG A 112 0.65 17.23 -6.30
C ARG A 112 1.88 18.13 -6.24
N GLU A 113 1.98 18.97 -5.22
CA GLU A 113 3.11 19.88 -5.01
C GLU A 113 4.29 19.16 -4.34
N THR A 114 4.01 18.17 -3.51
CA THR A 114 5.02 17.37 -2.82
C THR A 114 5.43 16.16 -3.68
N LYS A 115 6.46 15.43 -3.24
CA LYS A 115 6.85 14.15 -3.84
C LYS A 115 6.19 12.95 -3.13
N ASN A 116 5.15 13.19 -2.34
CA ASN A 116 4.46 12.18 -1.56
C ASN A 116 3.25 11.63 -2.32
N ASN A 117 2.91 10.37 -2.08
CA ASN A 117 1.73 9.73 -2.63
C ASN A 117 0.94 9.04 -1.51
N LEU A 118 -0.38 9.12 -1.59
CA LEU A 118 -1.29 8.38 -0.73
C LEU A 118 -1.91 7.24 -1.51
N ILE A 119 -1.71 6.03 -1.02
CA ILE A 119 -2.31 4.80 -1.57
C ILE A 119 -3.33 4.30 -0.57
N LEU A 120 -4.57 4.19 -1.01
CA LEU A 120 -5.67 3.60 -0.27
C LEU A 120 -5.90 2.19 -0.79
N SER A 121 -6.05 1.20 0.07
CA SER A 121 -6.32 -0.17 -0.38
C SER A 121 -7.52 -0.77 0.31
N SER A 122 -8.30 -1.53 -0.46
CA SER A 122 -9.40 -2.35 0.03
C SER A 122 -9.90 -3.32 -1.04
N HIS A 123 -10.73 -4.26 -0.64
CA HIS A 123 -11.40 -5.19 -1.56
C HIS A 123 -12.69 -4.62 -2.16
N ILE A 124 -13.24 -3.56 -1.57
CA ILE A 124 -14.45 -2.86 -2.00
C ILE A 124 -14.03 -1.49 -2.54
N LEU A 125 -14.67 -1.03 -3.59
CA LEU A 125 -14.59 0.36 -4.02
C LEU A 125 -15.73 1.12 -3.36
N PRO A 126 -15.45 2.17 -2.61
CA PRO A 126 -16.50 3.06 -2.14
C PRO A 126 -17.05 3.83 -3.34
N SER A 127 -18.31 4.15 -3.29
CA SER A 127 -18.97 5.02 -4.27
C SER A 127 -19.19 6.38 -3.62
N SER A 128 -18.54 7.40 -4.12
CA SER A 128 -18.76 8.78 -3.71
C SER A 128 -18.54 9.70 -4.90
N GLU A 129 -19.59 10.30 -5.38
CA GLU A 129 -19.53 11.27 -6.48
C GLU A 129 -18.55 12.42 -6.20
N GLU A 130 -18.35 12.75 -4.92
CA GLU A 130 -17.47 13.84 -4.52
C GLU A 130 -15.96 13.57 -4.67
N LEU A 131 -15.54 12.31 -4.66
CA LEU A 131 -14.13 11.92 -4.65
C LEU A 131 -13.71 11.14 -5.89
N ASP A 132 -14.67 10.71 -6.73
CA ASP A 132 -14.40 9.88 -7.89
C ASP A 132 -13.44 10.55 -8.88
N ASP A 133 -13.56 11.86 -9.06
CA ASP A 133 -12.64 12.63 -9.94
C ASP A 133 -11.24 12.86 -9.35
N LEU A 134 -11.07 12.66 -8.04
CA LEU A 134 -9.81 12.94 -7.35
C LEU A 134 -8.94 11.69 -7.17
N ILE A 135 -9.55 10.52 -7.22
CA ILE A 135 -8.91 9.25 -6.90
C ILE A 135 -8.69 8.43 -8.17
N THR A 136 -7.47 8.05 -8.44
CA THR A 136 -7.15 7.12 -9.52
C THR A 136 -7.32 5.68 -9.03
N ILE A 137 -8.26 4.95 -9.60
CA ILE A 137 -8.57 3.58 -9.21
C ILE A 137 -7.81 2.60 -10.10
N ILE A 138 -7.08 1.67 -9.50
CA ILE A 138 -6.44 0.55 -10.19
C ILE A 138 -6.73 -0.77 -9.46
N ASN A 139 -6.81 -1.86 -10.23
CA ASN A 139 -7.03 -3.19 -9.67
C ASN A 139 -5.68 -3.93 -9.64
N LEU A 140 -5.33 -4.55 -8.52
CA LEU A 140 -4.21 -5.48 -8.49
C LEU A 140 -4.64 -6.77 -9.22
N PRO A 141 -3.98 -7.15 -10.32
CA PRO A 141 -4.35 -8.36 -11.06
C PRO A 141 -4.07 -9.61 -10.21
N LEU A 142 -4.78 -10.68 -10.49
CA LEU A 142 -4.46 -11.98 -9.89
C LEU A 142 -3.03 -12.41 -10.26
N PRO A 143 -2.37 -13.24 -9.42
CA PRO A 143 -1.06 -13.77 -9.73
C PRO A 143 -1.08 -14.53 -11.06
N ASP A 144 -0.07 -14.33 -11.87
CA ASP A 144 0.09 -15.12 -13.08
C ASP A 144 0.68 -16.52 -12.78
N VAL A 145 0.67 -17.39 -13.79
CA VAL A 145 1.14 -18.79 -13.64
C VAL A 145 2.59 -18.83 -13.17
N SER A 146 3.43 -17.91 -13.60
CA SER A 146 4.85 -17.86 -13.22
C SER A 146 5.01 -17.50 -11.74
N GLU A 147 4.24 -16.56 -11.23
CA GLU A 147 4.21 -16.17 -9.81
C GLU A 147 3.69 -17.31 -8.93
N LEU A 148 2.61 -17.97 -9.35
CA LEU A 148 2.07 -19.13 -8.63
C LEU A 148 3.06 -20.29 -8.61
N THR A 149 3.71 -20.57 -9.73
CA THR A 149 4.75 -21.63 -9.82
C THR A 149 5.93 -21.32 -8.90
N ALA A 150 6.40 -20.07 -8.85
CA ALA A 150 7.48 -19.66 -7.95
C ALA A 150 7.07 -19.81 -6.48
N LEU A 151 5.83 -19.48 -6.14
CA LEU A 151 5.29 -19.63 -4.79
C LEU A 151 5.21 -21.11 -4.38
N ILE A 152 4.68 -21.97 -5.26
CA ILE A 152 4.58 -23.42 -5.02
C ILE A 152 5.98 -24.03 -4.82
N LYS A 153 6.94 -23.70 -5.66
CA LYS A 153 8.35 -24.15 -5.52
C LYS A 153 8.93 -23.75 -4.17
N LYS A 154 8.68 -22.50 -3.74
CA LYS A 154 9.16 -22.00 -2.44
C LYS A 154 8.53 -22.76 -1.27
N ILE A 155 7.23 -23.02 -1.32
CA ILE A 155 6.51 -23.80 -0.28
C ILE A 155 7.03 -25.24 -0.26
N ALA A 156 7.12 -25.88 -1.43
CA ALA A 156 7.63 -27.24 -1.54
C ALA A 156 9.06 -27.38 -0.99
N PHE A 157 9.95 -26.44 -1.32
CA PHE A 157 11.31 -26.42 -0.81
C PHE A 157 11.34 -26.30 0.73
N ASN A 158 10.58 -25.39 1.30
CA ASN A 158 10.50 -25.22 2.75
C ASN A 158 9.89 -26.45 3.44
N THR A 159 8.91 -27.11 2.83
CA THR A 159 8.29 -28.32 3.35
C THR A 159 9.23 -29.52 3.27
N CYS A 160 9.96 -29.69 2.17
CA CYS A 160 10.96 -30.74 2.03
C CYS A 160 12.09 -30.63 3.05
N LEU A 161 12.52 -29.44 3.42
CA LEU A 161 13.52 -29.23 4.47
C LEU A 161 13.03 -29.66 5.88
N LEU A 162 11.72 -29.64 6.12
CA LEU A 162 11.13 -30.12 7.37
C LEU A 162 11.04 -31.64 7.45
N TYR A 163 11.04 -32.35 6.32
CA TYR A 163 10.96 -33.82 6.27
C TYR A 163 12.31 -34.53 6.15
N THR A 164 13.43 -33.81 6.06
CA THR A 164 14.79 -34.39 6.00
C THR A 164 15.44 -34.54 7.37
N SER A 165 14.69 -34.61 8.45
CA SER A 165 15.22 -35.08 9.73
C SER A 165 15.28 -36.60 9.67
N PRO A 166 16.46 -37.24 9.70
CA PRO A 166 16.55 -38.70 9.75
C PRO A 166 15.91 -39.14 11.05
N SER A 167 14.94 -40.03 10.92
CA SER A 167 14.44 -40.80 12.07
C SER A 167 15.59 -41.60 12.67
N PRO A 168 15.87 -41.47 13.97
CA PRO A 168 16.82 -42.40 14.60
C PRO A 168 16.20 -43.79 14.55
N ARG A 169 16.75 -44.63 13.73
CA ARG A 169 16.59 -46.08 13.86
C ARG A 169 17.85 -46.63 14.46
N ASP A 170 17.68 -47.14 15.72
CA ASP A 170 18.43 -48.17 16.44
C ASP A 170 19.93 -48.24 16.22
#